data_7e5ced36011513c15912ed57ad75245c
#
_entry.id   7e5ced36011513c15912ed57ad75245c
#
_cell.length_a   1.000
_cell.length_b   1.000
_cell.length_c   1.000
_cell.angle_alpha   90.00
_cell.angle_beta   90.00
_cell.angle_gamma   90.00
#
_symmetry.space_group_name_H-M   'P 1'
#
loop_
_entity.id
_entity.type
_entity.pdbx_description
1 polymer ?
#
loop_
_entity_poly.entity_id
_entity_poly.type
_entity_poly.pdbx_seq_one_letter_code
_entity_poly.pdbx_strand_id
1 'polypeptide(L)'
;MYSLTIFKNTYDNKTHRTMSFDSWDKFEELLYKLSNERGAKGGNNSSALISPARFDEGRTRSNKSVNKWGAWSCLDVDSYILADTSGDVLVQLKKELYEKFGAYHYVCYSTASSTEKRPKFRLVFPLTKEVDAKDLSHFWFAMNKQFKEIGDEQTKD
;
A
#
# COMPACT_ATOMS: atom_id res chain seq x y z
N MET A 1 0.98 5.00 15.97
CA MET A 1 1.06 6.17 15.08
C MET A 1 1.18 5.69 13.64
N TYR A 2 0.45 6.29 12.71
CA TYR A 2 0.48 5.96 11.29
C TYR A 2 1.64 6.69 10.63
N SER A 3 2.80 6.07 10.51
CA SER A 3 3.99 6.65 9.91
C SER A 3 4.27 6.04 8.55
N LEU A 4 4.80 6.85 7.64
CA LEU A 4 5.22 6.42 6.31
C LEU A 4 6.47 7.16 5.88
N THR A 5 7.22 6.51 4.99
CA THR A 5 8.30 7.16 4.25
C THR A 5 7.84 7.42 2.82
N ILE A 6 8.09 8.62 2.33
CA ILE A 6 7.75 9.03 0.96
C ILE A 6 9.03 9.19 0.17
N PHE A 7 9.10 8.54 -0.98
CA PHE A 7 10.15 8.69 -1.97
C PHE A 7 9.63 9.46 -3.17
N LYS A 8 10.46 10.27 -3.76
CA LYS A 8 10.08 11.15 -4.89
C LYS A 8 9.59 10.36 -6.10
N ASN A 9 10.23 9.22 -6.37
CA ASN A 9 9.89 8.29 -7.44
C ASN A 9 10.47 6.90 -7.15
N THR A 10 10.27 5.96 -8.07
CA THR A 10 10.75 4.57 -7.91
C THR A 10 12.27 4.42 -7.86
N TYR A 11 13.03 5.35 -8.40
CA TYR A 11 14.50 5.34 -8.39
C TYR A 11 15.13 6.06 -7.20
N ASP A 12 14.31 6.86 -6.49
CA ASP A 12 14.76 7.55 -5.28
C ASP A 12 14.96 6.54 -4.15
N ASN A 13 16.20 6.36 -3.75
CA ASN A 13 16.56 5.46 -2.67
C ASN A 13 17.39 6.12 -1.56
N LYS A 14 17.72 7.41 -1.71
CA LYS A 14 18.57 8.15 -0.76
C LYS A 14 17.83 9.30 -0.09
N THR A 15 16.97 9.97 -0.83
CA THR A 15 16.20 11.10 -0.33
C THR A 15 14.83 10.62 0.08
N HIS A 16 14.59 10.46 1.36
CA HIS A 16 13.29 10.09 1.88
C HIS A 16 12.78 11.10 2.90
N ARG A 17 11.48 11.21 2.96
CA ARG A 17 10.75 12.04 3.89
C ARG A 17 9.81 11.18 4.70
N THR A 18 10.01 11.15 6.01
CA THR A 18 9.10 10.46 6.93
C THR A 18 8.00 11.41 7.40
N MET A 19 6.76 10.95 7.38
CA MET A 19 5.60 11.62 7.95
C MET A 19 4.93 10.71 8.97
N SER A 20 4.27 11.30 9.95
CA SER A 20 3.54 10.57 10.98
C SER A 20 2.22 11.26 11.29
N PHE A 21 1.18 10.46 11.51
CA PHE A 21 -0.18 10.92 11.79
C PHE A 21 -0.69 10.23 13.05
N ASP A 22 -1.42 10.98 13.86
CA ASP A 22 -2.04 10.51 15.10
C ASP A 22 -3.41 9.86 14.87
N SER A 23 -4.04 10.10 13.71
CA SER A 23 -5.32 9.52 13.33
C SER A 23 -5.29 8.90 11.94
N TRP A 24 -6.15 7.90 11.75
CA TRP A 24 -6.35 7.28 10.45
C TRP A 24 -6.91 8.25 9.41
N ASP A 25 -7.85 9.10 9.79
CA ASP A 25 -8.47 10.07 8.88
C ASP A 25 -7.45 11.00 8.24
N LYS A 26 -6.49 11.53 9.03
CA LYS A 26 -5.41 12.35 8.50
C LYS A 26 -4.47 11.58 7.54
N PHE A 27 -4.27 10.30 7.81
CA PHE A 27 -3.51 9.43 6.92
C PHE A 27 -4.27 9.19 5.61
N GLU A 28 -5.58 8.93 5.67
CA GLU A 28 -6.45 8.81 4.48
C GLU A 28 -6.45 10.08 3.63
N GLU A 29 -6.52 11.26 4.24
CA GLU A 29 -6.42 12.55 3.54
C GLU A 29 -5.12 12.66 2.73
N LEU A 30 -4.00 12.22 3.30
CA LEU A 30 -2.73 12.18 2.58
C LEU A 30 -2.80 11.21 1.39
N LEU A 31 -3.33 10.00 1.58
CA LEU A 31 -3.47 9.02 0.49
C LEU A 31 -4.34 9.58 -0.64
N TYR A 32 -5.44 10.23 -0.29
CA TYR A 32 -6.31 10.90 -1.26
C TYR A 32 -5.58 11.99 -2.03
N LYS A 33 -4.83 12.85 -1.34
CA LYS A 33 -4.00 13.88 -1.97
C LYS A 33 -3.00 13.28 -2.94
N LEU A 34 -2.25 12.24 -2.52
CA LEU A 34 -1.26 11.57 -3.36
C LEU A 34 -1.90 10.88 -4.57
N SER A 35 -3.12 10.38 -4.44
CA SER A 35 -3.84 9.75 -5.56
C SER A 35 -4.18 10.72 -6.69
N ASN A 36 -4.29 12.01 -6.40
CA ASN A 36 -4.53 13.05 -7.39
C ASN A 36 -3.23 13.54 -8.06
N GLU A 37 -2.06 13.23 -7.50
CA GLU A 37 -0.74 13.58 -8.03
C GLU A 37 -0.22 12.44 -8.93
N ARG A 38 -0.89 12.21 -10.06
CA ARG A 38 -0.54 11.10 -10.96
C ARG A 38 0.72 11.39 -11.76
N GLY A 39 1.69 10.48 -11.67
CA GLY A 39 2.85 10.40 -12.55
C GLY A 39 2.72 9.28 -13.57
N ALA A 40 3.62 9.26 -14.54
CA ALA A 40 3.77 8.14 -15.47
C ALA A 40 4.27 6.89 -14.73
N LYS A 41 3.99 5.70 -15.29
CA LYS A 41 4.53 4.44 -14.75
C LYS A 41 6.04 4.40 -14.94
N GLY A 42 6.76 4.36 -13.84
CA GLY A 42 8.24 4.28 -13.84
C GLY A 42 8.92 5.59 -14.27
N GLY A 43 10.22 5.67 -14.07
CA GLY A 43 11.03 6.82 -14.43
C GLY A 43 11.02 7.96 -13.42
N ASN A 44 11.68 9.06 -13.80
CA ASN A 44 11.84 10.24 -12.92
C ASN A 44 10.53 11.02 -12.70
N ASN A 45 9.55 10.83 -13.57
CA ASN A 45 8.23 11.46 -13.50
C ASN A 45 7.15 10.49 -12.98
N SER A 46 7.54 9.38 -12.38
CA SER A 46 6.59 8.47 -11.75
C SER A 46 5.95 9.12 -10.51
N SER A 47 4.79 8.60 -10.13
CA SER A 47 4.16 8.96 -8.86
C SER A 47 5.10 8.72 -7.69
N ALA A 48 4.90 9.47 -6.61
CA ALA A 48 5.60 9.23 -5.35
C ALA A 48 5.40 7.78 -4.87
N LEU A 49 6.46 7.22 -4.33
CA LEU A 49 6.42 5.91 -3.70
C LEU A 49 6.25 6.08 -2.19
N ILE A 50 5.30 5.37 -1.61
CA ILE A 50 5.10 5.34 -0.15
C ILE A 50 5.44 3.97 0.42
N SER A 51 5.98 3.97 1.62
CA SER A 51 6.32 2.75 2.36
C SER A 51 5.93 2.89 3.82
N PRO A 52 5.36 1.86 4.44
CA PRO A 52 5.16 1.83 5.90
C PRO A 52 6.47 1.72 6.67
N ALA A 53 7.56 1.34 6.01
CA ALA A 53 8.87 1.21 6.63
C ALA A 53 9.45 2.59 7.00
N ARG A 54 10.01 2.67 8.20
CA ARG A 54 10.91 3.74 8.64
C ARG A 54 12.33 3.22 8.55
N PHE A 55 13.19 4.02 7.97
CA PHE A 55 14.60 3.68 7.74
C PHE A 55 15.50 4.41 8.75
N ASP A 56 16.64 3.83 9.03
CA ASP A 56 17.68 4.49 9.81
C ASP A 56 18.13 5.77 9.10
N GLU A 57 18.38 6.81 9.89
CA GLU A 57 18.77 8.12 9.35
C GLU A 57 20.05 8.01 8.49
N GLY A 58 20.04 8.69 7.34
CA GLY A 58 21.16 8.70 6.40
C GLY A 58 21.37 7.38 5.63
N ARG A 59 20.52 6.39 5.82
CA ARG A 59 20.61 5.11 5.08
C ARG A 59 19.78 5.12 3.82
N THR A 60 20.08 4.17 2.95
CA THR A 60 19.31 3.93 1.71
C THR A 60 18.07 3.07 2.00
N ARG A 61 17.11 3.10 1.07
CA ARG A 61 15.96 2.22 1.06
C ARG A 61 16.39 0.76 0.87
N SER A 62 16.60 0.06 1.95
CA SER A 62 16.91 -1.37 1.96
C SER A 62 16.32 -2.03 3.21
N ASN A 63 16.01 -3.32 3.12
CA ASN A 63 15.46 -4.08 4.24
C ASN A 63 16.36 -4.07 5.48
N LYS A 64 17.69 -3.99 5.27
CA LYS A 64 18.67 -3.90 6.37
C LYS A 64 18.64 -2.59 7.13
N SER A 65 18.06 -1.55 6.53
CA SER A 65 17.96 -0.21 7.12
C SER A 65 16.60 0.07 7.75
N VAL A 66 15.67 -0.89 7.69
CA VAL A 66 14.35 -0.74 8.31
C VAL A 66 14.47 -0.92 9.81
N ASN A 67 14.06 0.10 10.56
CA ASN A 67 14.03 0.04 12.02
C ASN A 67 12.63 -0.24 12.58
N LYS A 68 11.59 0.16 11.87
CA LYS A 68 10.21 0.01 12.29
C LYS A 68 9.26 0.09 11.08
N TRP A 69 8.10 -0.52 11.22
CA TRP A 69 6.98 -0.38 10.30
C TRP A 69 5.87 0.42 10.98
N GLY A 70 5.31 1.40 10.30
CA GLY A 70 4.18 2.19 10.79
C GLY A 70 2.95 1.34 11.08
N ALA A 71 1.97 1.92 11.76
CA ALA A 71 0.74 1.21 12.14
C ALA A 71 -0.24 1.02 10.95
N TRP A 72 0.28 0.61 9.80
CA TRP A 72 -0.51 0.28 8.62
C TRP A 72 0.22 -0.71 7.72
N SER A 73 -0.54 -1.41 6.89
CA SER A 73 -0.01 -2.33 5.89
C SER A 73 -0.77 -2.19 4.58
N CYS A 74 -0.21 -2.72 3.51
CA CYS A 74 -0.87 -2.74 2.21
C CYS A 74 -0.74 -4.09 1.53
N LEU A 75 -1.74 -4.38 0.68
CA LEU A 75 -1.73 -5.49 -0.27
C LEU A 75 -1.73 -4.92 -1.68
N ASP A 76 -0.79 -5.33 -2.50
CA ASP A 76 -0.79 -5.07 -3.93
C ASP A 76 -1.61 -6.16 -4.62
N VAL A 77 -2.52 -5.76 -5.50
CA VAL A 77 -3.44 -6.68 -6.17
C VAL A 77 -3.36 -6.42 -7.67
N ASP A 78 -2.62 -7.26 -8.37
CA ASP A 78 -2.37 -7.15 -9.82
C ASP A 78 -3.14 -8.16 -10.66
N SER A 79 -3.69 -9.19 -10.04
CA SER A 79 -4.27 -10.35 -10.74
C SER A 79 -5.72 -10.64 -10.32
N TYR A 80 -6.44 -9.64 -9.82
CA TYR A 80 -7.82 -9.81 -9.37
C TYR A 80 -8.75 -10.08 -10.56
N ILE A 81 -9.59 -11.10 -10.44
CA ILE A 81 -10.60 -11.47 -11.40
C ILE A 81 -11.98 -11.18 -10.80
N LEU A 82 -12.74 -10.27 -11.42
CA LEU A 82 -14.11 -10.00 -11.04
C LEU A 82 -14.99 -11.23 -11.27
N ALA A 83 -15.88 -11.50 -10.33
CA ALA A 83 -16.86 -12.60 -10.45
C ALA A 83 -17.91 -12.31 -11.50
N ASP A 84 -18.26 -11.03 -11.72
CA ASP A 84 -19.18 -10.57 -12.75
C ASP A 84 -18.58 -9.40 -13.52
N THR A 85 -18.54 -9.52 -14.83
CA THR A 85 -18.01 -8.50 -15.75
C THR A 85 -19.11 -7.90 -16.65
N SER A 86 -20.38 -8.20 -16.40
CA SER A 86 -21.50 -7.74 -17.23
C SER A 86 -21.88 -6.27 -17.03
N GLY A 87 -21.48 -5.69 -15.89
CA GLY A 87 -21.83 -4.32 -15.49
C GLY A 87 -20.63 -3.40 -15.37
N ASP A 88 -20.80 -2.31 -14.63
CA ASP A 88 -19.74 -1.37 -14.32
C ASP A 88 -18.67 -1.99 -13.42
N VAL A 89 -17.42 -1.96 -13.88
CA VAL A 89 -16.26 -2.59 -13.21
C VAL A 89 -16.04 -2.02 -11.82
N LEU A 90 -16.16 -0.70 -11.64
CA LEU A 90 -15.92 -0.08 -10.33
C LEU A 90 -17.01 -0.41 -9.33
N VAL A 91 -18.27 -0.47 -9.79
CA VAL A 91 -19.41 -0.85 -8.94
C VAL A 91 -19.25 -2.30 -8.48
N GLN A 92 -18.91 -3.19 -9.40
CA GLN A 92 -18.70 -4.61 -9.10
C GLN A 92 -17.51 -4.81 -8.18
N LEU A 93 -16.37 -4.17 -8.45
CA LEU A 93 -15.19 -4.24 -7.60
C LEU A 93 -15.48 -3.78 -6.17
N LYS A 94 -16.16 -2.64 -6.00
CA LYS A 94 -16.58 -2.16 -4.67
C LYS A 94 -17.45 -3.16 -3.93
N LYS A 95 -18.40 -3.79 -4.62
CA LYS A 95 -19.27 -4.82 -4.05
C LYS A 95 -18.45 -6.01 -3.56
N GLU A 96 -17.59 -6.56 -4.41
CA GLU A 96 -16.78 -7.73 -4.07
C GLU A 96 -15.77 -7.45 -2.95
N LEU A 97 -15.15 -6.27 -2.96
CA LEU A 97 -14.25 -5.86 -1.87
C LEU A 97 -15.00 -5.69 -0.55
N TYR A 98 -16.21 -5.12 -0.59
CA TYR A 98 -17.04 -5.02 0.60
C TYR A 98 -17.44 -6.39 1.16
N GLU A 99 -17.81 -7.33 0.30
CA GLU A 99 -18.13 -8.71 0.71
C GLU A 99 -16.92 -9.43 1.36
N LYS A 100 -15.72 -9.19 0.86
CA LYS A 100 -14.49 -9.83 1.36
C LYS A 100 -13.89 -9.12 2.58
N PHE A 101 -13.91 -7.81 2.62
CA PHE A 101 -13.18 -6.97 3.59
C PHE A 101 -14.07 -6.02 4.39
N GLY A 102 -15.39 -6.09 4.25
CA GLY A 102 -16.30 -5.17 4.93
C GLY A 102 -16.21 -5.18 6.47
N ALA A 103 -15.60 -6.23 7.06
CA ALA A 103 -15.28 -6.27 8.49
C ALA A 103 -14.02 -5.48 8.88
N TYR A 104 -13.24 -5.01 7.90
CA TYR A 104 -12.01 -4.26 8.10
C TYR A 104 -12.18 -2.82 7.65
N HIS A 105 -11.49 -1.92 8.33
CA HIS A 105 -11.30 -0.58 7.81
C HIS A 105 -10.18 -0.63 6.76
N TYR A 106 -10.41 -0.08 5.57
CA TYR A 106 -9.40 -0.06 4.51
C TYR A 106 -9.61 1.11 3.54
N VAL A 107 -8.53 1.49 2.88
CA VAL A 107 -8.53 2.39 1.72
C VAL A 107 -8.14 1.58 0.48
N CYS A 108 -8.86 1.76 -0.61
CA CYS A 108 -8.55 1.16 -1.91
C CYS A 108 -8.24 2.26 -2.93
N TYR A 109 -7.15 2.12 -3.65
CA TYR A 109 -6.83 3.01 -4.77
C TYR A 109 -6.23 2.24 -5.95
N SER A 110 -6.53 2.72 -7.17
CA SER A 110 -5.98 2.12 -8.38
C SER A 110 -4.50 2.42 -8.54
N THR A 111 -3.73 1.46 -9.03
CA THR A 111 -2.34 1.68 -9.42
C THR A 111 -2.24 2.27 -10.84
N ALA A 112 -1.06 2.81 -11.19
CA ALA A 112 -0.84 3.47 -12.49
C ALA A 112 -1.07 2.56 -13.71
N SER A 113 -1.01 1.24 -13.53
CA SER A 113 -1.22 0.24 -14.59
C SER A 113 -2.61 -0.38 -14.61
N SER A 114 -3.52 0.11 -13.76
CA SER A 114 -4.90 -0.37 -13.71
C SER A 114 -5.67 0.05 -14.96
N THR A 115 -6.48 -0.87 -15.47
CA THR A 115 -7.43 -0.64 -16.58
C THR A 115 -8.80 -1.19 -16.23
N GLU A 116 -9.85 -0.78 -16.94
CA GLU A 116 -11.20 -1.33 -16.76
C GLU A 116 -11.24 -2.84 -16.98
N LYS A 117 -10.50 -3.34 -17.97
CA LYS A 117 -10.46 -4.78 -18.28
C LYS A 117 -9.63 -5.59 -17.29
N ARG A 118 -8.66 -4.94 -16.65
CA ARG A 118 -7.76 -5.56 -15.68
C ARG A 118 -7.52 -4.59 -14.54
N PRO A 119 -8.42 -4.54 -13.56
CA PRO A 119 -8.28 -3.66 -12.42
C PRO A 119 -7.07 -4.08 -11.59
N LYS A 120 -6.19 -3.12 -11.33
CA LYS A 120 -5.04 -3.26 -10.43
C LYS A 120 -5.14 -2.19 -9.38
N PHE A 121 -5.04 -2.61 -8.14
CA PHE A 121 -5.29 -1.72 -7.01
C PHE A 121 -4.46 -2.10 -5.80
N ARG A 122 -4.40 -1.21 -4.86
CA ARG A 122 -3.77 -1.42 -3.58
C ARG A 122 -4.79 -1.23 -2.46
N LEU A 123 -4.79 -2.16 -1.52
CA LEU A 123 -5.58 -2.09 -0.29
C LEU A 123 -4.65 -1.69 0.85
N VAL A 124 -5.04 -0.68 1.61
CA VAL A 124 -4.27 -0.15 2.74
C VAL A 124 -5.09 -0.30 4.00
N PHE A 125 -4.54 -0.98 5.00
CA PHE A 125 -5.22 -1.31 6.25
C PHE A 125 -4.53 -0.65 7.45
N PRO A 126 -5.29 -0.05 8.39
CA PRO A 126 -4.74 0.31 9.68
C PRO A 126 -4.38 -0.94 10.50
N LEU A 127 -3.32 -0.85 11.26
CA LEU A 127 -2.93 -1.83 12.26
C LEU A 127 -3.15 -1.24 13.65
N THR A 128 -3.38 -2.09 14.64
CA THR A 128 -3.57 -1.67 16.03
C THR A 128 -2.30 -1.12 16.66
N LYS A 129 -1.13 -1.50 16.11
CA LYS A 129 0.19 -1.04 16.57
C LYS A 129 1.22 -1.06 15.44
N GLU A 130 2.30 -0.34 15.66
CA GLU A 130 3.50 -0.42 14.83
C GLU A 130 4.16 -1.81 14.94
N VAL A 131 4.91 -2.21 13.91
CA VAL A 131 5.64 -3.49 13.88
C VAL A 131 7.13 -3.21 14.00
N ASP A 132 7.79 -3.83 14.96
CA ASP A 132 9.24 -3.72 15.13
C ASP A 132 10.00 -4.47 14.04
N ALA A 133 11.19 -4.00 13.68
CA ALA A 133 12.01 -4.60 12.63
C ALA A 133 12.23 -6.11 12.80
N LYS A 134 12.42 -6.58 14.04
CA LYS A 134 12.61 -8.00 14.37
C LYS A 134 11.41 -8.88 14.05
N ASP A 135 10.20 -8.31 14.00
CA ASP A 135 8.94 -9.04 13.81
C ASP A 135 8.41 -8.93 12.37
N LEU A 136 9.08 -8.15 11.50
CA LEU A 136 8.60 -7.88 10.13
C LEU A 136 8.43 -9.13 9.28
N SER A 137 9.35 -10.08 9.35
CA SER A 137 9.26 -11.31 8.56
C SER A 137 8.05 -12.18 8.97
N HIS A 138 7.78 -12.27 10.28
CA HIS A 138 6.61 -12.97 10.79
C HIS A 138 5.30 -12.26 10.44
N PHE A 139 5.30 -10.93 10.56
CA PHE A 139 4.15 -10.12 10.18
C PHE A 139 3.83 -10.27 8.69
N TRP A 140 4.83 -10.15 7.82
CA TRP A 140 4.67 -10.33 6.38
C TRP A 140 4.11 -11.72 6.04
N PHE A 141 4.66 -12.77 6.66
CA PHE A 141 4.17 -14.13 6.47
C PHE A 141 2.71 -14.28 6.89
N ALA A 142 2.33 -13.71 8.04
CA ALA A 142 0.96 -13.75 8.54
C ALA A 142 -0.01 -13.02 7.60
N MET A 143 0.37 -11.85 7.08
CA MET A 143 -0.43 -11.08 6.12
C MET A 143 -0.64 -11.85 4.82
N ASN A 144 0.40 -12.44 4.25
CA ASN A 144 0.28 -13.24 3.03
C ASN A 144 -0.58 -14.49 3.23
N LYS A 145 -0.47 -15.14 4.38
CA LYS A 145 -1.31 -16.29 4.72
C LYS A 145 -2.78 -15.90 4.87
N GLN A 146 -3.06 -14.78 5.54
CA GLN A 146 -4.41 -14.28 5.79
C GLN A 146 -5.11 -13.86 4.49
N PHE A 147 -4.39 -13.26 3.55
CA PHE A 147 -4.94 -12.68 2.32
C PHE A 147 -4.43 -13.40 1.05
N LYS A 148 -4.09 -14.67 1.17
CA LYS A 148 -3.49 -15.51 0.10
C LYS A 148 -4.24 -15.48 -1.22
N GLU A 149 -5.57 -15.34 -1.19
CA GLU A 149 -6.41 -15.38 -2.39
C GLU A 149 -6.42 -14.06 -3.18
N ILE A 150 -5.89 -12.98 -2.63
CA ILE A 150 -6.06 -11.63 -3.17
C ILE A 150 -4.73 -10.91 -3.39
N GLY A 151 -3.83 -10.98 -2.40
CA GLY A 151 -2.55 -10.28 -2.45
C GLY A 151 -1.51 -10.99 -3.31
N ASP A 152 -0.71 -10.22 -4.03
CA ASP A 152 0.47 -10.73 -4.71
C ASP A 152 1.59 -11.01 -3.70
N GLU A 153 2.27 -12.15 -3.84
CA GLU A 153 3.39 -12.55 -2.96
C GLU A 153 4.58 -11.57 -3.00
N GLN A 154 4.60 -10.68 -3.99
CA GLN A 154 5.68 -9.71 -4.19
C GLN A 154 5.56 -8.43 -3.33
N THR A 155 4.51 -8.29 -2.54
CA THR A 155 4.33 -7.12 -1.63
C THR A 155 5.28 -7.16 -0.42
N LYS A 156 6.38 -7.86 -0.54
CA LYS A 156 7.37 -8.03 0.51
C LYS A 156 8.27 -6.81 0.74
N ASP A 157 8.30 -5.88 -0.22
CA ASP A 157 9.22 -4.74 -0.24
C ASP A 157 8.53 -3.42 0.10
#